data_c6350d8e2ca3c2ea6728dc05f75a3890
#
_entry.id   c6350d8e2ca3c2ea6728dc05f75a3890
#
_cell.length_a   1.000
_cell.length_b   1.000
_cell.length_c   1.000
_cell.angle_alpha   90.00
_cell.angle_beta   90.00
_cell.angle_gamma   90.00
#
_symmetry.space_group_name_H-M   'P 1'
#
loop_
_entity.id
_entity.type
_entity.pdbx_description
1 polymer ?
#
loop_
_entity_poly.entity_id
_entity_poly.type
_entity_poly.pdbx_seq_one_letter_code
_entity_poly.pdbx_strand_id
1 'polypeptide(L)'
;MGQKLDMPLYCAPTALQRLFHHDGEMAVGKAAEKFGTMFGLSSLGTFSIEDIAKEIKTPKLFQLYVHKDEGLNRSMLDRAKAANFETLALTVDTASGGNRERDLYTGFTYPLKLSLSSMMEFILKPSWGINHVTHKKFELSQLKDHVKEGTSVAISVGEYFTKMLDDKLDWKRAEEINKYWGKPFAIKGIMSVEDAKRAVDIGASAVMVSNHGGRQLDGSVTPFDQLAEIVDAVGDKIDVICEGGIRRGTHVLKALSLGAKACSGGRMYLYALAAGGQKGVERAIGKLREEIERDMILMGINSICLLFTSPSPRD
;
A
#
# COMPACT_ATOMS: atom_id res chain seq x y z
N MET A 1 -5.78 12.58 -7.42
CA MET A 1 -5.94 12.65 -5.95
C MET A 1 -5.51 14.03 -5.38
N GLY A 2 -5.10 14.97 -6.23
CA GLY A 2 -4.84 16.37 -5.89
C GLY A 2 -3.65 16.65 -4.97
N GLN A 3 -2.80 15.66 -4.70
CA GLN A 3 -1.63 15.84 -3.84
C GLN A 3 -0.38 16.13 -4.67
N LYS A 4 0.40 17.15 -4.25
CA LYS A 4 1.70 17.44 -4.84
C LYS A 4 2.77 16.58 -4.15
N LEU A 5 3.54 15.84 -4.93
CA LEU A 5 4.63 15.00 -4.45
C LEU A 5 5.94 15.42 -5.14
N ASP A 6 7.07 15.29 -4.41
CA ASP A 6 8.39 15.61 -4.95
C ASP A 6 8.97 14.48 -5.81
N MET A 7 8.33 13.32 -5.82
CA MET A 7 8.65 12.19 -6.69
C MET A 7 7.40 11.40 -7.03
N PRO A 8 7.29 10.80 -8.23
CA PRO A 8 6.09 10.10 -8.68
C PRO A 8 6.01 8.65 -8.18
N LEU A 9 6.50 8.41 -6.97
CA LEU A 9 6.50 7.13 -6.30
C LEU A 9 6.20 7.33 -4.83
N TYR A 10 5.23 6.58 -4.26
CA TYR A 10 4.91 6.66 -2.85
C TYR A 10 4.88 5.28 -2.16
N CYS A 11 4.87 5.30 -0.83
CA CYS A 11 4.86 4.10 -0.01
C CYS A 11 3.43 3.52 0.05
N ALA A 12 3.21 2.38 -0.63
CA ALA A 12 1.94 1.67 -0.64
C ALA A 12 1.51 1.25 0.77
N PRO A 13 0.21 1.19 1.07
CA PRO A 13 -0.28 0.70 2.36
C PRO A 13 0.04 -0.79 2.50
N THR A 14 0.85 -1.14 3.48
CA THR A 14 1.16 -2.53 3.83
C THR A 14 0.83 -2.80 5.28
N ALA A 15 0.32 -4.00 5.55
CA ALA A 15 -0.08 -4.43 6.88
C ALA A 15 1.11 -4.84 7.74
N LEU A 16 0.93 -4.83 9.06
CA LEU A 16 1.79 -5.49 10.05
C LEU A 16 3.28 -5.07 9.97
N GLN A 17 3.57 -3.80 9.74
CA GLN A 17 4.95 -3.37 9.49
C GLN A 17 5.87 -3.57 10.70
N ARG A 18 5.35 -3.52 11.95
CA ARG A 18 6.13 -3.84 13.15
C ARG A 18 6.54 -5.31 13.26
N LEU A 19 5.98 -6.19 12.43
CA LEU A 19 6.48 -7.56 12.30
C LEU A 19 7.88 -7.57 11.67
N PHE A 20 8.20 -6.62 10.81
CA PHE A 20 9.49 -6.50 10.12
C PHE A 20 10.53 -5.71 10.94
N HIS A 21 10.10 -4.64 11.58
CA HIS A 21 10.93 -3.78 12.43
C HIS A 21 10.06 -3.06 13.46
N HIS A 22 10.53 -2.85 14.68
CA HIS A 22 9.73 -2.23 15.76
C HIS A 22 9.20 -0.83 15.41
N ASP A 23 9.91 -0.06 14.59
CA ASP A 23 9.49 1.28 14.16
C ASP A 23 8.35 1.24 13.12
N GLY A 24 8.14 0.12 12.45
CA GLY A 24 7.02 -0.15 11.56
C GLY A 24 6.62 1.01 10.65
N GLU A 25 5.32 1.30 10.63
CA GLU A 25 4.70 2.36 9.82
C GLU A 25 5.27 3.75 10.12
N MET A 26 5.71 3.99 11.35
CA MET A 26 6.31 5.27 11.76
C MET A 26 7.61 5.54 11.00
N ALA A 27 8.48 4.54 10.90
CA ALA A 27 9.73 4.64 10.16
C ALA A 27 9.49 4.91 8.67
N VAL A 28 8.52 4.24 8.08
CA VAL A 28 8.17 4.40 6.65
C VAL A 28 7.54 5.77 6.40
N GLY A 29 6.64 6.22 7.28
CA GLY A 29 6.02 7.54 7.18
C GLY A 29 7.03 8.68 7.27
N LYS A 30 7.97 8.62 8.25
CA LYS A 30 9.05 9.61 8.37
C LYS A 30 10.01 9.61 7.18
N ALA A 31 10.30 8.44 6.62
CA ALA A 31 11.09 8.35 5.40
C ALA A 31 10.34 8.95 4.20
N ALA A 32 9.03 8.67 4.05
CA ALA A 32 8.22 9.28 3.00
C ALA A 32 8.17 10.81 3.12
N GLU A 33 7.99 11.34 4.33
CA GLU A 33 8.02 12.78 4.62
C GLU A 33 9.34 13.42 4.22
N LYS A 34 10.47 12.80 4.56
CA LYS A 34 11.81 13.29 4.20
C LYS A 34 12.00 13.45 2.69
N PHE A 35 11.36 12.61 1.89
CA PHE A 35 11.43 12.64 0.42
C PHE A 35 10.25 13.36 -0.23
N GLY A 36 9.41 14.04 0.54
CA GLY A 36 8.26 14.79 0.02
C GLY A 36 7.28 13.91 -0.74
N THR A 37 7.12 12.64 -0.33
CA THR A 37 6.18 11.72 -0.96
C THR A 37 5.09 11.24 -0.01
N MET A 38 4.04 10.63 -0.55
CA MET A 38 2.88 10.19 0.22
C MET A 38 3.14 8.88 0.97
N PHE A 39 2.54 8.75 2.13
CA PHE A 39 2.54 7.53 2.93
C PHE A 39 1.14 6.90 3.00
N GLY A 40 1.04 5.61 2.69
CA GLY A 40 -0.18 4.82 2.83
C GLY A 40 -0.22 4.03 4.15
N LEU A 41 -1.22 4.30 5.00
CA LEU A 41 -1.50 3.53 6.20
C LEU A 41 -2.58 2.49 5.90
N SER A 42 -2.31 1.23 6.26
CA SER A 42 -3.29 0.14 6.14
C SER A 42 -4.25 0.11 7.33
N SER A 43 -5.50 -0.31 7.10
CA SER A 43 -6.44 -0.67 8.18
C SER A 43 -5.92 -1.82 9.07
N LEU A 44 -4.93 -2.58 8.60
CA LEU A 44 -4.17 -3.56 9.37
C LEU A 44 -2.81 -3.00 9.83
N GLY A 45 -2.69 -1.70 9.99
CA GLY A 45 -1.52 -1.03 10.52
C GLY A 45 -1.32 -1.32 12.01
N THR A 46 -0.06 -1.31 12.43
CA THR A 46 0.35 -1.57 13.82
C THR A 46 0.56 -0.29 14.64
N PHE A 47 0.51 0.87 14.00
CA PHE A 47 0.35 2.18 14.64
C PHE A 47 -1.06 2.70 14.40
N SER A 48 -1.59 3.46 15.36
CA SER A 48 -2.92 4.07 15.22
C SER A 48 -2.93 5.17 14.15
N ILE A 49 -4.13 5.45 13.63
CA ILE A 49 -4.38 6.58 12.71
C ILE A 49 -3.87 7.87 13.34
N GLU A 50 -4.15 8.05 14.63
CA GLU A 50 -3.83 9.24 15.41
C GLU A 50 -2.32 9.40 15.62
N ASP A 51 -1.60 8.31 15.96
CA ASP A 51 -0.15 8.34 16.15
C ASP A 51 0.56 8.73 14.85
N ILE A 52 0.14 8.15 13.73
CA ILE A 52 0.67 8.49 12.40
C ILE A 52 0.38 9.96 12.06
N ALA A 53 -0.84 10.43 12.27
CA ALA A 53 -1.20 11.81 11.94
C ALA A 53 -0.47 12.85 12.80
N LYS A 54 -0.21 12.53 14.06
CA LYS A 54 0.55 13.39 14.97
C LYS A 54 1.99 13.61 14.51
N GLU A 55 2.64 12.53 14.06
CA GLU A 55 4.08 12.51 13.81
C GLU A 55 4.43 12.74 12.32
N ILE A 56 3.55 12.39 11.38
CA ILE A 56 3.81 12.44 9.93
C ILE A 56 3.04 13.60 9.29
N LYS A 57 3.76 14.50 8.61
CA LYS A 57 3.20 15.71 8.00
C LYS A 57 3.02 15.63 6.48
N THR A 58 3.68 14.66 5.83
CA THR A 58 3.48 14.44 4.39
C THR A 58 2.05 13.99 4.08
N PRO A 59 1.55 14.13 2.84
CA PRO A 59 0.24 13.62 2.47
C PRO A 59 0.07 12.14 2.84
N LYS A 60 -1.10 11.80 3.40
CA LYS A 60 -1.42 10.46 3.91
C LYS A 60 -2.63 9.87 3.21
N LEU A 61 -2.50 8.62 2.83
CA LEU A 61 -3.58 7.80 2.30
C LEU A 61 -3.97 6.76 3.36
N PHE A 62 -5.25 6.67 3.68
CA PHE A 62 -5.77 5.58 4.50
C PHE A 62 -6.32 4.46 3.61
N GLN A 63 -5.85 3.23 3.79
CA GLN A 63 -6.35 2.08 3.05
C GLN A 63 -7.35 1.31 3.92
N LEU A 64 -8.55 1.09 3.37
CA LEU A 64 -9.65 0.38 4.01
C LEU A 64 -9.85 -0.99 3.37
N TYR A 65 -9.86 -2.04 4.20
CA TYR A 65 -10.59 -3.27 3.93
C TYR A 65 -11.98 -3.13 4.53
N VAL A 66 -13.03 -3.43 3.78
CA VAL A 66 -14.40 -3.35 4.29
C VAL A 66 -14.68 -4.56 5.19
N HIS A 67 -15.13 -4.28 6.39
CA HIS A 67 -15.51 -5.31 7.38
C HIS A 67 -17.02 -5.54 7.36
N LYS A 68 -17.45 -6.72 7.79
CA LYS A 68 -18.86 -7.05 8.06
C LYS A 68 -19.45 -6.15 9.17
N ASP A 69 -18.59 -5.70 10.10
CA ASP A 69 -18.97 -4.74 11.13
C ASP A 69 -18.93 -3.30 10.57
N GLU A 70 -20.11 -2.76 10.36
CA GLU A 70 -20.31 -1.41 9.85
C GLU A 70 -19.87 -0.34 10.83
N GLY A 71 -20.02 -0.58 12.12
CA GLY A 71 -19.54 0.33 13.17
C GLY A 71 -18.03 0.52 13.12
N LEU A 72 -17.29 -0.59 12.89
CA LEU A 72 -15.85 -0.57 12.71
C LEU A 72 -15.44 0.21 11.45
N ASN A 73 -16.12 -0.01 10.31
CA ASN A 73 -15.85 0.73 9.08
C ASN A 73 -16.00 2.24 9.29
N ARG A 74 -17.12 2.66 9.89
CA ARG A 74 -17.39 4.08 10.19
C ARG A 74 -16.39 4.67 11.16
N SER A 75 -16.09 3.96 12.24
CA SER A 75 -15.08 4.39 13.23
C SER A 75 -13.72 4.67 12.57
N MET A 76 -13.22 3.77 11.72
CA MET A 76 -11.97 3.98 11.01
C MET A 76 -12.03 5.18 10.06
N LEU A 77 -13.12 5.36 9.31
CA LEU A 77 -13.29 6.47 8.39
C LEU A 77 -13.36 7.81 9.14
N ASP A 78 -14.09 7.88 10.23
CA ASP A 78 -14.22 9.12 11.02
C ASP A 78 -12.89 9.50 11.68
N ARG A 79 -12.17 8.54 12.24
CA ARG A 79 -10.83 8.74 12.79
C ARG A 79 -9.84 9.22 11.72
N ALA A 80 -9.86 8.61 10.53
CA ALA A 80 -9.00 9.02 9.43
C ALA A 80 -9.34 10.44 8.92
N LYS A 81 -10.63 10.80 8.87
CA LYS A 81 -11.07 12.17 8.56
C LYS A 81 -10.60 13.17 9.60
N ALA A 82 -10.84 12.90 10.88
CA ALA A 82 -10.45 13.76 12.01
C ALA A 82 -8.92 13.93 12.08
N ALA A 83 -8.17 12.89 11.71
CA ALA A 83 -6.71 12.89 11.63
C ALA A 83 -6.15 13.51 10.33
N ASN A 84 -7.00 14.13 9.51
CA ASN A 84 -6.63 14.79 8.26
C ASN A 84 -5.88 13.89 7.27
N PHE A 85 -6.32 12.65 7.10
CA PHE A 85 -5.91 11.87 5.94
C PHE A 85 -6.55 12.47 4.69
N GLU A 86 -5.76 12.62 3.64
CA GLU A 86 -6.16 13.32 2.42
C GLU A 86 -6.95 12.41 1.47
N THR A 87 -6.58 11.13 1.41
CA THR A 87 -7.16 10.17 0.46
C THR A 87 -7.57 8.88 1.17
N LEU A 88 -8.70 8.33 0.75
CA LEU A 88 -9.09 6.95 1.07
C LEU A 88 -8.79 6.04 -0.11
N ALA A 89 -8.14 4.89 0.14
CA ALA A 89 -8.02 3.79 -0.82
C ALA A 89 -8.88 2.61 -0.37
N LEU A 90 -9.97 2.36 -1.07
CA LEU A 90 -10.81 1.19 -0.87
C LEU A 90 -10.19 -0.01 -1.59
N THR A 91 -9.84 -1.06 -0.85
CA THR A 91 -9.26 -2.28 -1.42
C THR A 91 -10.35 -3.29 -1.75
N VAL A 92 -10.40 -3.72 -3.03
CA VAL A 92 -11.48 -4.56 -3.57
C VAL A 92 -11.01 -5.93 -4.04
N ASP A 93 -9.72 -6.19 -4.07
CA ASP A 93 -9.11 -7.46 -4.50
C ASP A 93 -8.96 -8.49 -3.38
N THR A 94 -9.68 -8.33 -2.27
CA THR A 94 -9.55 -9.13 -1.05
C THR A 94 -10.88 -9.69 -0.54
N ALA A 95 -11.80 -10.00 -1.46
CA ALA A 95 -13.06 -10.67 -1.10
C ALA A 95 -12.82 -12.03 -0.41
N SER A 96 -11.66 -12.64 -0.67
CA SER A 96 -11.16 -13.83 0.02
C SER A 96 -9.65 -13.72 0.24
N GLY A 97 -9.10 -14.49 1.17
CA GLY A 97 -7.65 -14.58 1.35
C GLY A 97 -7.00 -15.33 0.20
N GLY A 98 -5.95 -14.75 -0.41
CA GLY A 98 -5.17 -15.42 -1.43
C GLY A 98 -4.41 -16.64 -0.91
N ASN A 99 -4.22 -17.67 -1.75
CA ASN A 99 -3.45 -18.86 -1.41
C ASN A 99 -1.96 -18.54 -1.41
N ARG A 100 -1.38 -18.35 -0.23
CA ARG A 100 0.04 -18.02 -0.05
C ARG A 100 0.84 -19.28 0.26
N GLU A 101 1.09 -20.09 -0.75
CA GLU A 101 1.76 -21.40 -0.60
C GLU A 101 3.11 -21.29 0.15
N ARG A 102 3.86 -20.21 -0.07
CA ARG A 102 5.12 -20.00 0.65
C ARG A 102 4.93 -19.94 2.17
N ASP A 103 3.85 -19.34 2.64
CA ASP A 103 3.56 -19.27 4.08
C ASP A 103 3.28 -20.68 4.63
N LEU A 104 2.65 -21.56 3.82
CA LEU A 104 2.45 -22.97 4.17
C LEU A 104 3.78 -23.75 4.23
N TYR A 105 4.63 -23.60 3.21
CA TYR A 105 5.95 -24.28 3.16
C TYR A 105 6.89 -23.82 4.28
N THR A 106 6.88 -22.54 4.62
CA THR A 106 7.73 -21.99 5.68
C THR A 106 7.12 -22.15 7.08
N GLY A 107 5.88 -22.62 7.17
CA GLY A 107 5.15 -22.71 8.45
C GLY A 107 4.87 -21.35 9.08
N PHE A 108 4.89 -20.27 8.27
CA PHE A 108 4.60 -18.93 8.76
C PHE A 108 3.15 -18.82 9.17
N THR A 109 2.92 -18.43 10.43
CA THR A 109 1.59 -18.14 10.97
C THR A 109 1.61 -16.80 11.71
N TYR A 110 0.44 -16.17 11.79
CA TYR A 110 0.26 -15.06 12.70
C TYR A 110 -1.01 -15.34 13.55
N PRO A 111 -0.94 -15.39 14.87
CA PRO A 111 0.28 -15.27 15.71
C PRO A 111 1.37 -16.28 15.38
N LEU A 112 2.63 -15.86 15.57
CA LEU A 112 3.79 -16.70 15.27
C LEU A 112 3.76 -17.97 16.12
N LYS A 113 3.74 -19.13 15.48
CA LYS A 113 3.97 -20.43 16.12
C LYS A 113 5.42 -20.82 15.90
N LEU A 114 6.18 -20.88 16.97
CA LEU A 114 7.61 -21.21 16.91
C LEU A 114 7.79 -22.72 16.82
N SER A 115 8.26 -23.22 15.68
CA SER A 115 8.81 -24.56 15.52
C SER A 115 10.31 -24.54 15.80
N LEU A 116 10.92 -25.72 16.04
CA LEU A 116 12.37 -25.82 16.24
C LEU A 116 13.15 -25.25 15.04
N SER A 117 12.68 -25.46 13.82
CA SER A 117 13.30 -24.90 12.61
C SER A 117 13.20 -23.37 12.57
N SER A 118 12.02 -22.80 12.88
CA SER A 118 11.86 -21.34 12.90
C SER A 118 12.66 -20.69 14.04
N MET A 119 12.81 -21.37 15.18
CA MET A 119 13.69 -20.89 16.25
C MET A 119 15.16 -20.82 15.82
N MET A 120 15.64 -21.82 15.07
CA MET A 120 16.99 -21.80 14.50
C MET A 120 17.17 -20.64 13.51
N GLU A 121 16.19 -20.40 12.63
CA GLU A 121 16.21 -19.26 11.72
C GLU A 121 16.27 -17.91 12.45
N PHE A 122 15.54 -17.77 13.54
CA PHE A 122 15.58 -16.54 14.38
C PHE A 122 16.93 -16.34 15.07
N ILE A 123 17.57 -17.44 15.54
CA ILE A 123 18.93 -17.39 16.10
C ILE A 123 19.92 -16.90 15.04
N LEU A 124 19.76 -17.30 13.80
CA LEU A 124 20.60 -16.86 12.68
C LEU A 124 20.32 -15.40 12.23
N LYS A 125 19.28 -14.76 12.77
CA LYS A 125 18.89 -13.35 12.53
C LYS A 125 18.82 -12.57 13.82
N PRO A 126 19.93 -12.46 14.60
CA PRO A 126 19.90 -11.92 15.96
C PRO A 126 19.40 -10.46 16.01
N SER A 127 19.70 -9.64 15.02
CA SER A 127 19.22 -8.26 14.97
C SER A 127 17.70 -8.16 14.96
N TRP A 128 17.02 -9.03 14.20
CA TRP A 128 15.56 -9.08 14.20
C TRP A 128 15.01 -9.65 15.50
N GLY A 129 15.62 -10.74 16.01
CA GLY A 129 15.20 -11.39 17.25
C GLY A 129 15.29 -10.43 18.45
N ILE A 130 16.43 -9.76 18.62
CA ILE A 130 16.64 -8.75 19.67
C ILE A 130 15.60 -7.63 19.53
N ASN A 131 15.43 -7.10 18.33
CA ASN A 131 14.48 -6.05 18.04
C ASN A 131 13.04 -6.45 18.45
N HIS A 132 12.63 -7.69 18.13
CA HIS A 132 11.31 -8.20 18.43
C HIS A 132 11.09 -8.45 19.94
N VAL A 133 12.12 -8.93 20.66
CA VAL A 133 12.01 -9.30 22.08
C VAL A 133 12.14 -8.06 23.00
N THR A 134 12.96 -7.07 22.63
CA THR A 134 13.24 -5.90 23.47
C THR A 134 12.19 -4.79 23.39
N HIS A 135 11.32 -4.84 22.39
CA HIS A 135 10.26 -3.83 22.18
C HIS A 135 8.87 -4.37 22.52
N LYS A 136 7.97 -3.46 22.86
CA LYS A 136 6.57 -3.82 23.17
C LYS A 136 5.93 -4.58 22.02
N LYS A 137 5.21 -5.65 22.33
CA LYS A 137 4.37 -6.36 21.35
C LYS A 137 3.42 -5.36 20.69
N PHE A 138 3.23 -5.51 19.39
CA PHE A 138 2.30 -4.67 18.64
C PHE A 138 0.94 -5.36 18.56
N GLU A 139 -0.07 -4.52 18.33
CA GLU A 139 -1.46 -4.92 18.11
C GLU A 139 -1.93 -4.32 16.78
N LEU A 140 -3.05 -4.80 16.26
CA LEU A 140 -3.75 -4.16 15.14
C LEU A 140 -4.52 -2.96 15.69
N SER A 141 -3.86 -1.81 15.75
CA SER A 141 -4.32 -0.63 16.48
C SER A 141 -5.69 -0.10 16.00
N GLN A 142 -6.05 -0.33 14.74
CA GLN A 142 -7.33 0.12 14.19
C GLN A 142 -8.51 -0.75 14.64
N LEU A 143 -8.25 -2.00 15.08
CA LEU A 143 -9.27 -2.97 15.45
C LEU A 143 -9.50 -3.05 16.96
N LYS A 144 -8.69 -2.38 17.76
CA LYS A 144 -8.58 -2.56 19.21
C LYS A 144 -9.92 -2.41 19.95
N ASP A 145 -10.72 -1.42 19.58
CA ASP A 145 -11.97 -1.09 20.29
C ASP A 145 -13.17 -1.95 19.86
N HIS A 146 -13.03 -2.74 18.78
CA HIS A 146 -14.09 -3.56 18.18
C HIS A 146 -13.85 -5.07 18.30
N VAL A 147 -12.69 -5.46 18.81
CA VAL A 147 -12.32 -6.86 19.01
C VAL A 147 -12.13 -7.09 20.51
N LYS A 148 -12.78 -8.12 21.09
CA LYS A 148 -12.64 -8.45 22.51
C LYS A 148 -11.18 -8.51 22.91
N GLU A 149 -10.83 -7.92 24.07
CA GLU A 149 -9.46 -7.95 24.64
C GLU A 149 -8.86 -9.37 24.55
N GLY A 150 -7.63 -9.44 24.01
CA GLY A 150 -6.95 -10.70 23.74
C GLY A 150 -7.24 -11.37 22.42
N THR A 151 -8.31 -10.99 21.68
CA THR A 151 -8.66 -11.60 20.39
C THR A 151 -7.94 -10.94 19.20
N SER A 152 -7.57 -9.67 19.32
CA SER A 152 -6.90 -8.90 18.23
C SER A 152 -5.53 -9.47 17.83
N VAL A 153 -4.84 -10.13 18.76
CA VAL A 153 -3.55 -10.80 18.52
C VAL A 153 -3.73 -12.29 18.20
N ALA A 154 -4.87 -12.87 18.56
CA ALA A 154 -5.13 -14.31 18.45
C ALA A 154 -5.77 -14.75 17.12
N ILE A 155 -6.33 -13.80 16.34
CA ILE A 155 -6.91 -14.12 15.04
C ILE A 155 -5.80 -14.26 14.02
N SER A 156 -5.69 -15.42 13.39
CA SER A 156 -4.74 -15.58 12.28
C SER A 156 -5.11 -14.64 11.12
N VAL A 157 -4.11 -14.20 10.36
CA VAL A 157 -4.35 -13.35 9.18
C VAL A 157 -5.37 -14.02 8.24
N GLY A 158 -5.30 -15.34 8.07
CA GLY A 158 -6.26 -16.10 7.27
C GLY A 158 -7.69 -16.06 7.83
N GLU A 159 -7.85 -16.23 9.16
CA GLU A 159 -9.16 -16.12 9.82
C GLU A 159 -9.72 -14.69 9.74
N TYR A 160 -8.86 -13.67 9.85
CA TYR A 160 -9.26 -12.28 9.65
C TYR A 160 -9.91 -12.08 8.28
N PHE A 161 -9.22 -12.47 7.21
CA PHE A 161 -9.74 -12.33 5.84
C PHE A 161 -11.03 -13.14 5.62
N THR A 162 -11.17 -14.30 6.24
CA THR A 162 -12.34 -15.16 6.03
C THR A 162 -13.54 -14.75 6.89
N LYS A 163 -13.30 -14.31 8.13
CA LYS A 163 -14.39 -14.07 9.10
C LYS A 163 -14.84 -12.63 9.21
N MET A 164 -13.91 -11.67 9.07
CA MET A 164 -14.17 -10.27 9.37
C MET A 164 -14.41 -9.40 8.15
N LEU A 165 -13.82 -9.74 6.99
CA LEU A 165 -14.02 -8.93 5.80
C LEU A 165 -15.38 -9.21 5.15
N ASP A 166 -15.94 -8.19 4.55
CA ASP A 166 -17.16 -8.26 3.76
C ASP A 166 -16.85 -8.85 2.39
N ASP A 167 -17.27 -10.09 2.19
CA ASP A 167 -17.17 -10.84 0.94
C ASP A 167 -18.26 -10.47 -0.09
N LYS A 168 -19.18 -9.59 0.29
CA LYS A 168 -20.30 -9.11 -0.54
C LYS A 168 -20.14 -7.66 -0.98
N LEU A 169 -18.93 -7.09 -0.81
CA LEU A 169 -18.63 -5.73 -1.28
C LEU A 169 -18.97 -5.58 -2.77
N ASP A 170 -19.88 -4.66 -3.06
CA ASP A 170 -20.31 -4.33 -4.42
C ASP A 170 -20.08 -2.85 -4.75
N TRP A 171 -20.40 -2.46 -5.99
CA TRP A 171 -20.24 -1.10 -6.48
C TRP A 171 -21.12 -0.08 -5.76
N LYS A 172 -22.33 -0.48 -5.36
CA LYS A 172 -23.24 0.37 -4.58
C LYS A 172 -22.61 0.70 -3.23
N ARG A 173 -22.05 -0.31 -2.57
CA ARG A 173 -21.37 -0.12 -1.30
C ARG A 173 -20.11 0.73 -1.43
N ALA A 174 -19.35 0.56 -2.50
CA ALA A 174 -18.19 1.39 -2.79
C ALA A 174 -18.60 2.87 -2.98
N GLU A 175 -19.71 3.12 -3.69
CA GLU A 175 -20.27 4.47 -3.86
C GLU A 175 -20.73 5.10 -2.54
N GLU A 176 -21.40 4.33 -1.66
CA GLU A 176 -21.81 4.78 -0.33
C GLU A 176 -20.60 5.19 0.52
N ILE A 177 -19.52 4.39 0.49
CA ILE A 177 -18.26 4.69 1.19
C ILE A 177 -17.62 5.95 0.62
N ASN A 178 -17.59 6.12 -0.71
CA ASN A 178 -17.07 7.33 -1.36
C ASN A 178 -17.85 8.58 -0.91
N LYS A 179 -19.17 8.53 -0.97
CA LYS A 179 -20.05 9.62 -0.51
C LYS A 179 -19.84 9.95 0.98
N TYR A 180 -19.71 8.91 1.80
CA TYR A 180 -19.45 9.09 3.23
C TYR A 180 -18.06 9.70 3.47
N TRP A 181 -17.03 9.26 2.73
CA TRP A 181 -15.69 9.82 2.85
C TRP A 181 -15.62 11.31 2.47
N GLY A 182 -16.19 11.68 1.34
CA GLY A 182 -16.36 13.09 0.91
C GLY A 182 -15.07 13.85 0.57
N LYS A 183 -13.95 13.13 0.39
CA LYS A 183 -12.63 13.64 -0.01
C LYS A 183 -12.10 12.75 -1.16
N PRO A 184 -10.89 13.00 -1.71
CA PRO A 184 -10.31 12.11 -2.73
C PRO A 184 -10.39 10.63 -2.36
N PHE A 185 -10.90 9.83 -3.29
CA PHE A 185 -11.20 8.42 -3.10
C PHE A 185 -10.61 7.60 -4.24
N ALA A 186 -9.83 6.61 -3.90
CA ALA A 186 -9.21 5.68 -4.84
C ALA A 186 -9.76 4.26 -4.65
N ILE A 187 -9.94 3.52 -5.74
CA ILE A 187 -10.22 2.09 -5.68
C ILE A 187 -8.95 1.32 -6.01
N LYS A 188 -8.53 0.48 -5.08
CA LYS A 188 -7.31 -0.32 -5.16
C LYS A 188 -7.62 -1.78 -5.47
N GLY A 189 -6.93 -2.32 -6.48
CA GLY A 189 -7.13 -3.71 -6.91
C GLY A 189 -7.88 -3.81 -8.24
N ILE A 190 -7.90 -2.73 -9.02
CA ILE A 190 -8.53 -2.70 -10.35
C ILE A 190 -7.59 -3.30 -11.37
N MET A 191 -8.07 -4.32 -12.11
CA MET A 191 -7.31 -5.04 -13.13
C MET A 191 -8.12 -5.21 -14.44
N SER A 192 -9.26 -4.54 -14.59
CA SER A 192 -10.05 -4.53 -15.82
C SER A 192 -10.48 -3.13 -16.24
N VAL A 193 -10.66 -2.93 -17.52
CA VAL A 193 -11.18 -1.67 -18.10
C VAL A 193 -12.62 -1.41 -17.64
N GLU A 194 -13.44 -2.45 -17.54
CA GLU A 194 -14.83 -2.35 -17.10
C GLU A 194 -14.90 -1.82 -15.67
N ASP A 195 -14.11 -2.36 -14.77
CA ASP A 195 -14.09 -1.92 -13.38
C ASP A 195 -13.48 -0.52 -13.22
N ALA A 196 -12.50 -0.16 -14.06
CA ALA A 196 -11.98 1.20 -14.10
C ALA A 196 -13.05 2.21 -14.53
N LYS A 197 -13.89 1.89 -15.53
CA LYS A 197 -15.03 2.72 -15.94
C LYS A 197 -16.08 2.85 -14.83
N ARG A 198 -16.41 1.74 -14.15
CA ARG A 198 -17.34 1.77 -13.01
C ARG A 198 -16.79 2.62 -11.86
N ALA A 199 -15.47 2.62 -11.66
CA ALA A 199 -14.85 3.51 -10.67
C ALA A 199 -15.07 4.99 -11.01
N VAL A 200 -15.00 5.37 -12.29
CA VAL A 200 -15.38 6.72 -12.76
C VAL A 200 -16.86 7.00 -12.47
N ASP A 201 -17.75 6.06 -12.79
CA ASP A 201 -19.20 6.23 -12.65
C ASP A 201 -19.62 6.49 -11.19
N ILE A 202 -18.96 5.88 -10.21
CA ILE A 202 -19.22 6.13 -8.78
C ILE A 202 -18.47 7.34 -8.22
N GLY A 203 -17.79 8.14 -9.09
CA GLY A 203 -17.09 9.36 -8.70
C GLY A 203 -15.76 9.14 -7.98
N ALA A 204 -15.06 8.05 -8.24
CA ALA A 204 -13.71 7.86 -7.72
C ALA A 204 -12.74 8.91 -8.32
N SER A 205 -11.77 9.37 -7.52
CA SER A 205 -10.72 10.30 -7.96
C SER A 205 -9.54 9.57 -8.59
N ALA A 206 -9.39 8.29 -8.31
CA ALA A 206 -8.30 7.48 -8.83
C ALA A 206 -8.62 5.99 -8.84
N VAL A 207 -7.90 5.25 -9.69
CA VAL A 207 -7.79 3.79 -9.62
C VAL A 207 -6.34 3.40 -9.40
N MET A 208 -6.12 2.39 -8.56
CA MET A 208 -4.83 1.76 -8.36
C MET A 208 -4.84 0.41 -9.09
N VAL A 209 -4.14 0.36 -10.23
CA VAL A 209 -3.97 -0.86 -11.02
C VAL A 209 -3.02 -1.77 -10.25
N SER A 210 -3.58 -2.80 -9.63
CA SER A 210 -2.89 -3.64 -8.66
C SER A 210 -3.49 -5.04 -8.59
N ASN A 211 -2.63 -6.06 -8.62
CA ASN A 211 -2.97 -7.44 -8.28
C ASN A 211 -2.45 -7.83 -6.88
N HIS A 212 -2.36 -6.83 -5.97
CA HIS A 212 -1.84 -7.02 -4.62
C HIS A 212 -0.40 -7.55 -4.57
N GLY A 213 0.37 -7.26 -5.61
CA GLY A 213 1.74 -7.78 -5.75
C GLY A 213 1.82 -9.29 -6.00
N GLY A 214 0.79 -9.87 -6.65
CA GLY A 214 0.66 -11.30 -6.93
C GLY A 214 0.35 -12.13 -5.68
N ARG A 215 -0.32 -11.56 -4.67
CA ARG A 215 -0.59 -12.22 -3.38
C ARG A 215 -2.05 -12.63 -3.20
N GLN A 216 -2.92 -12.29 -4.14
CA GLN A 216 -4.36 -12.61 -4.12
C GLN A 216 -4.69 -13.63 -5.19
N LEU A 217 -5.20 -13.25 -6.34
CA LEU A 217 -5.47 -14.18 -7.42
C LEU A 217 -4.14 -14.58 -8.10
N ASP A 218 -3.82 -15.87 -8.02
CA ASP A 218 -2.65 -16.41 -8.73
C ASP A 218 -2.90 -16.48 -10.24
N GLY A 219 -1.81 -16.30 -11.03
CA GLY A 219 -1.91 -16.31 -12.49
C GLY A 219 -2.61 -15.09 -13.11
N SER A 220 -2.94 -14.06 -12.32
CA SER A 220 -3.48 -12.82 -12.87
C SER A 220 -2.44 -12.05 -13.68
N VAL A 221 -2.90 -11.27 -14.68
CA VAL A 221 -2.07 -10.36 -15.47
C VAL A 221 -1.31 -9.41 -14.56
N THR A 222 -0.11 -8.96 -14.98
CA THR A 222 0.64 -7.98 -14.20
C THR A 222 -0.02 -6.60 -14.27
N PRO A 223 0.04 -5.79 -13.21
CA PRO A 223 -0.48 -4.42 -13.25
C PRO A 223 0.13 -3.58 -14.35
N PHE A 224 1.39 -3.82 -14.70
CA PHE A 224 2.08 -3.08 -15.76
C PHE A 224 1.53 -3.42 -17.15
N ASP A 225 1.23 -4.70 -17.42
CA ASP A 225 0.68 -5.14 -18.70
C ASP A 225 -0.76 -4.63 -18.91
N GLN A 226 -1.54 -4.49 -17.82
CA GLN A 226 -2.90 -3.98 -17.86
C GLN A 226 -2.99 -2.45 -17.87
N LEU A 227 -1.88 -1.76 -17.54
CA LEU A 227 -1.86 -0.32 -17.30
C LEU A 227 -2.31 0.50 -18.49
N ALA A 228 -1.77 0.22 -19.69
CA ALA A 228 -2.04 0.99 -20.89
C ALA A 228 -3.54 1.01 -21.25
N GLU A 229 -4.18 -0.16 -21.26
CA GLU A 229 -5.61 -0.28 -21.57
C GLU A 229 -6.49 0.50 -20.58
N ILE A 230 -6.13 0.49 -19.29
CA ILE A 230 -6.86 1.24 -18.25
C ILE A 230 -6.62 2.74 -18.42
N VAL A 231 -5.38 3.17 -18.69
CA VAL A 231 -5.08 4.59 -18.95
C VAL A 231 -5.84 5.09 -20.17
N ASP A 232 -5.85 4.35 -21.26
CA ASP A 232 -6.59 4.73 -22.49
C ASP A 232 -8.09 4.88 -22.24
N ALA A 233 -8.63 4.08 -21.32
CA ALA A 233 -10.07 4.07 -21.05
C ALA A 233 -10.53 5.16 -20.08
N VAL A 234 -9.70 5.56 -19.09
CA VAL A 234 -10.14 6.43 -17.98
C VAL A 234 -9.09 7.48 -17.55
N GLY A 235 -7.89 7.49 -18.13
CA GLY A 235 -6.80 8.36 -17.68
C GLY A 235 -7.01 9.85 -17.91
N ASP A 236 -7.98 10.22 -18.76
CA ASP A 236 -8.46 11.59 -18.99
C ASP A 236 -9.48 12.05 -17.93
N LYS A 237 -10.07 11.12 -17.17
CA LYS A 237 -11.15 11.36 -16.20
C LYS A 237 -10.69 11.28 -14.75
N ILE A 238 -9.86 10.32 -14.43
CA ILE A 238 -9.36 10.05 -13.07
C ILE A 238 -7.87 9.70 -13.08
N ASP A 239 -7.20 9.83 -11.93
CA ASP A 239 -5.81 9.45 -11.81
C ASP A 239 -5.65 7.92 -11.89
N VAL A 240 -4.71 7.43 -12.69
CA VAL A 240 -4.34 6.01 -12.75
C VAL A 240 -3.00 5.82 -12.07
N ILE A 241 -2.95 4.97 -11.05
CA ILE A 241 -1.75 4.66 -10.26
C ILE A 241 -1.30 3.24 -10.57
N CYS A 242 -0.03 3.05 -10.93
CA CYS A 242 0.54 1.72 -11.12
C CYS A 242 1.08 1.17 -9.80
N GLU A 243 0.54 0.03 -9.33
CA GLU A 243 1.00 -0.64 -8.13
C GLU A 243 1.31 -2.11 -8.38
N GLY A 244 2.55 -2.47 -8.25
CA GLY A 244 3.03 -3.86 -8.38
C GLY A 244 4.35 -3.93 -9.12
N GLY A 245 5.29 -4.72 -8.59
CA GLY A 245 6.57 -4.96 -9.25
C GLY A 245 7.56 -3.80 -9.25
N ILE A 246 7.25 -2.64 -8.66
CA ILE A 246 8.14 -1.48 -8.64
C ILE A 246 9.38 -1.77 -7.77
N ARG A 247 10.56 -1.78 -8.39
CA ARG A 247 11.85 -2.08 -7.75
C ARG A 247 12.99 -1.18 -8.23
N ARG A 248 12.81 -0.44 -9.32
CA ARG A 248 13.80 0.40 -9.97
C ARG A 248 13.19 1.71 -10.42
N GLY A 249 14.02 2.76 -10.56
CA GLY A 249 13.59 4.03 -11.13
C GLY A 249 13.03 3.89 -12.53
N THR A 250 13.63 3.03 -13.38
CA THR A 250 13.14 2.73 -14.73
C THR A 250 11.72 2.14 -14.73
N HIS A 251 11.32 1.36 -13.71
CA HIS A 251 9.95 0.85 -13.63
C HIS A 251 8.94 1.99 -13.44
N VAL A 252 9.31 3.00 -12.64
CA VAL A 252 8.50 4.20 -12.44
C VAL A 252 8.37 4.97 -13.76
N LEU A 253 9.49 5.27 -14.42
CA LEU A 253 9.47 6.01 -15.69
C LEU A 253 8.68 5.30 -16.78
N LYS A 254 8.81 3.97 -16.90
CA LYS A 254 8.01 3.16 -17.84
C LYS A 254 6.52 3.24 -17.55
N ALA A 255 6.10 3.16 -16.29
CA ALA A 255 4.68 3.28 -15.94
C ALA A 255 4.15 4.69 -16.23
N LEU A 256 4.94 5.73 -15.93
CA LEU A 256 4.58 7.11 -16.25
C LEU A 256 4.48 7.33 -17.76
N SER A 257 5.39 6.77 -18.58
CA SER A 257 5.31 6.88 -20.05
C SER A 257 4.11 6.17 -20.65
N LEU A 258 3.48 5.24 -19.93
CA LEU A 258 2.19 4.65 -20.29
C LEU A 258 0.99 5.46 -19.75
N GLY A 259 1.21 6.61 -19.09
CA GLY A 259 0.16 7.51 -18.62
C GLY A 259 -0.22 7.38 -17.16
N ALA A 260 0.46 6.53 -16.38
CA ALA A 260 0.26 6.54 -14.93
C ALA A 260 0.62 7.92 -14.34
N LYS A 261 -0.15 8.41 -13.39
CA LYS A 261 0.14 9.68 -12.67
C LYS A 261 1.21 9.50 -11.62
N ALA A 262 1.29 8.30 -11.02
CA ALA A 262 2.30 7.92 -10.05
C ALA A 262 2.39 6.39 -9.97
N CYS A 263 3.42 5.92 -9.25
CA CYS A 263 3.53 4.53 -8.85
C CYS A 263 3.43 4.40 -7.33
N SER A 264 3.05 3.21 -6.84
CA SER A 264 3.21 2.88 -5.44
C SER A 264 3.98 1.57 -5.26
N GLY A 265 4.73 1.46 -4.18
CA GLY A 265 5.56 0.30 -3.91
C GLY A 265 5.46 -0.14 -2.45
N GLY A 266 5.24 -1.44 -2.23
CA GLY A 266 5.16 -2.04 -0.89
C GLY A 266 6.45 -2.75 -0.51
N ARG A 267 6.71 -3.93 -1.09
CA ARG A 267 7.89 -4.75 -0.74
C ARG A 267 9.23 -4.06 -0.95
N MET A 268 9.30 -3.07 -1.85
CA MET A 268 10.53 -2.31 -2.08
C MET A 268 11.04 -1.65 -0.79
N TYR A 269 10.16 -1.08 0.02
CA TYR A 269 10.53 -0.47 1.30
C TYR A 269 10.45 -1.43 2.48
N LEU A 270 9.58 -2.47 2.43
CA LEU A 270 9.48 -3.45 3.53
C LEU A 270 10.77 -4.22 3.75
N TYR A 271 11.46 -4.64 2.69
CA TYR A 271 12.78 -5.27 2.83
C TYR A 271 13.80 -4.30 3.43
N ALA A 272 13.75 -3.03 3.04
CA ALA A 272 14.63 -2.00 3.57
C ALA A 272 14.31 -1.69 5.04
N LEU A 273 13.02 -1.66 5.41
CA LEU A 273 12.57 -1.54 6.81
C LEU A 273 13.10 -2.69 7.66
N ALA A 274 12.94 -3.93 7.18
CA ALA A 274 13.45 -5.11 7.89
C ALA A 274 14.97 -5.10 8.08
N ALA A 275 15.71 -4.59 7.09
CA ALA A 275 17.16 -4.57 7.09
C ALA A 275 17.77 -3.44 7.93
N GLY A 276 17.08 -2.29 8.07
CA GLY A 276 17.71 -1.11 8.68
C GLY A 276 16.75 -0.04 9.20
N GLY A 277 15.50 -0.41 9.51
CA GLY A 277 14.51 0.53 10.06
C GLY A 277 14.31 1.75 9.17
N GLN A 278 14.12 2.93 9.77
CA GLN A 278 13.92 4.18 9.04
C GLN A 278 15.07 4.49 8.07
N LYS A 279 16.33 4.33 8.50
CA LYS A 279 17.50 4.60 7.65
C LYS A 279 17.56 3.68 6.43
N GLY A 280 17.13 2.42 6.59
CA GLY A 280 16.99 1.48 5.48
C GLY A 280 15.97 1.95 4.46
N VAL A 281 14.79 2.38 4.90
CA VAL A 281 13.73 2.91 4.03
C VAL A 281 14.19 4.18 3.33
N GLU A 282 14.80 5.13 4.06
CA GLU A 282 15.36 6.36 3.47
C GLU A 282 16.37 6.06 2.37
N ARG A 283 17.25 5.08 2.61
CA ARG A 283 18.24 4.65 1.60
C ARG A 283 17.54 4.07 0.36
N ALA A 284 16.51 3.24 0.54
CA ALA A 284 15.80 2.64 -0.58
C ALA A 284 15.08 3.68 -1.44
N ILE A 285 14.34 4.61 -0.81
CA ILE A 285 13.63 5.70 -1.50
C ILE A 285 14.65 6.62 -2.19
N GLY A 286 15.73 7.00 -1.49
CA GLY A 286 16.80 7.84 -2.06
C GLY A 286 17.44 7.23 -3.28
N LYS A 287 17.73 5.91 -3.26
CA LYS A 287 18.27 5.21 -4.43
C LYS A 287 17.31 5.16 -5.61
N LEU A 288 16.02 4.96 -5.37
CA LEU A 288 15.01 5.02 -6.43
C LEU A 288 14.91 6.43 -7.03
N ARG A 289 14.97 7.47 -6.21
CA ARG A 289 15.02 8.85 -6.69
C ARG A 289 16.25 9.12 -7.55
N GLU A 290 17.44 8.73 -7.08
CA GLU A 290 18.70 8.84 -7.86
C GLU A 290 18.62 8.10 -9.21
N GLU A 291 17.99 6.90 -9.23
CA GLU A 291 17.77 6.15 -10.47
C GLU A 291 16.84 6.90 -11.41
N ILE A 292 15.70 7.42 -10.91
CA ILE A 292 14.76 8.21 -11.73
C ILE A 292 15.45 9.42 -12.33
N GLU A 293 16.14 10.22 -11.51
CA GLU A 293 16.85 11.43 -11.95
C GLU A 293 17.92 11.12 -13.00
N ARG A 294 18.75 10.11 -12.77
CA ARG A 294 19.77 9.67 -13.71
C ARG A 294 19.18 9.20 -15.03
N ASP A 295 18.14 8.36 -14.95
CA ASP A 295 17.54 7.78 -16.14
C ASP A 295 16.80 8.85 -16.97
N MET A 296 16.20 9.87 -16.33
CA MET A 296 15.67 11.05 -17.00
C MET A 296 16.78 11.82 -17.76
N ILE A 297 17.95 12.00 -17.14
CA ILE A 297 19.11 12.65 -17.80
C ILE A 297 19.54 11.84 -19.02
N LEU A 298 19.62 10.51 -18.90
CA LEU A 298 19.98 9.63 -20.03
C LEU A 298 18.95 9.64 -21.16
N MET A 299 17.69 9.94 -20.85
CA MET A 299 16.61 10.12 -21.82
C MET A 299 16.56 11.54 -22.40
N GLY A 300 17.41 12.47 -21.95
CA GLY A 300 17.43 13.86 -22.40
C GLY A 300 16.24 14.69 -21.90
N ILE A 301 15.57 14.29 -20.81
CA ILE A 301 14.44 14.99 -20.23
C ILE A 301 14.77 15.57 -18.85
N ASN A 302 14.29 16.77 -18.57
CA ASN A 302 14.43 17.45 -17.28
C ASN A 302 13.14 17.55 -16.46
N SER A 303 12.05 17.04 -16.99
CA SER A 303 10.73 16.99 -16.35
C SER A 303 10.00 15.73 -16.76
N ILE A 304 9.24 15.15 -15.82
CA ILE A 304 8.37 13.97 -16.06
C ILE A 304 7.33 14.26 -17.14
N CYS A 305 6.84 15.50 -17.25
CA CYS A 305 5.90 15.89 -18.29
C CYS A 305 6.45 15.67 -19.72
N LEU A 306 7.76 15.67 -19.88
CA LEU A 306 8.40 15.45 -21.17
C LEU A 306 8.47 13.97 -21.60
N LEU A 307 8.13 13.03 -20.72
CA LEU A 307 8.04 11.60 -21.08
C LEU A 307 7.08 11.33 -22.25
N PHE A 308 6.08 12.22 -22.45
CA PHE A 308 5.08 12.09 -23.51
C PHE A 308 5.38 12.93 -24.74
N THR A 309 6.29 13.91 -24.66
CA THR A 309 6.48 14.92 -25.69
C THR A 309 7.91 14.95 -26.22
N SER A 310 8.86 14.28 -25.59
CA SER A 310 10.24 14.25 -26.04
C SER A 310 10.38 13.28 -27.23
N PRO A 311 10.83 13.74 -28.41
CA PRO A 311 11.22 12.82 -29.48
C PRO A 311 12.32 11.89 -28.96
N SER A 312 12.31 10.64 -29.46
CA SER A 312 13.40 9.70 -29.16
C SER A 312 14.74 10.35 -29.51
N PRO A 313 15.78 10.23 -28.66
CA PRO A 313 17.11 10.75 -28.99
C PRO A 313 17.75 10.12 -30.22
N ARG A 314 17.04 9.26 -30.92
CA ARG A 314 17.50 8.52 -32.12
C ARG A 314 16.78 8.89 -33.41
N ASP A 315 15.86 9.85 -33.37
CA ASP A 315 15.18 10.38 -34.56
C ASP A 315 15.83 11.67 -35.05
#